data_340b6a1a1142b5ae8d61a74a7446d0ca
#
_entry.id   340b6a1a1142b5ae8d61a74a7446d0ca
#
_cell.length_a   1.000
_cell.length_b   1.000
_cell.length_c   1.000
_cell.angle_alpha   90.00
_cell.angle_beta   90.00
_cell.angle_gamma   90.00
#
_symmetry.space_group_name_H-M   'P 1'
#
loop_
_entity.id
_entity.type
_entity.pdbx_description
1 polymer ?
#
loop_
_entity_poly.entity_id
_entity_poly.type
_entity_poly.pdbx_seq_one_letter_code
_entity_poly.pdbx_strand_id
1 'polypeptide(L)'
;MPSLETVLPVPMVQADAEVRAALLEHGFDVVTEIDLAATFKVKLGVERPPLKILGACNAEFAYQAVLVDPSASLAIPCNVVLEAVAGATRVTVVDPHDLMTDVDLNELANEVATRLQAVIETMQRVR
;
A
#
# COMPACT_ATOMS: atom_id res chain seq x y z
N MET A 1 -1.42 11.70 -11.78
CA MET A 1 -1.85 11.21 -10.48
C MET A 1 -0.64 10.76 -9.66
N PRO A 2 -0.26 11.51 -8.68
CA PRO A 2 0.92 11.15 -7.89
C PRO A 2 0.58 10.04 -6.91
N SER A 3 1.23 8.91 -7.09
CA SER A 3 1.26 7.89 -6.06
C SER A 3 2.44 8.18 -5.15
N LEU A 4 2.36 7.72 -3.91
CA LEU A 4 3.48 7.74 -3.01
C LEU A 4 4.42 6.61 -3.41
N GLU A 5 5.69 6.90 -3.68
CA GLU A 5 6.58 5.91 -4.25
C GLU A 5 8.00 6.05 -3.72
N THR A 6 8.68 4.92 -3.55
CA THR A 6 10.12 4.89 -3.29
C THR A 6 10.71 3.60 -3.85
N VAL A 7 12.03 3.57 -4.05
CA VAL A 7 12.75 2.37 -4.44
C VAL A 7 13.68 2.00 -3.29
N LEU A 8 13.53 0.78 -2.78
CA LEU A 8 14.38 0.25 -1.72
C LEU A 8 15.49 -0.58 -2.37
N PRO A 9 16.78 -0.30 -2.10
CA PRO A 9 17.89 -1.02 -2.73
C PRO A 9 18.12 -2.39 -2.08
N VAL A 10 17.08 -3.17 -1.96
CA VAL A 10 17.07 -4.49 -1.33
C VAL A 10 16.14 -5.42 -2.11
N PRO A 11 16.36 -6.76 -2.02
CA PRO A 11 15.49 -7.70 -2.70
C PRO A 11 14.10 -7.76 -2.06
N MET A 12 13.16 -8.37 -2.78
CA MET A 12 11.73 -8.42 -2.42
C MET A 12 11.49 -8.91 -0.99
N VAL A 13 12.17 -9.96 -0.55
CA VAL A 13 11.95 -10.54 0.78
C VAL A 13 12.26 -9.52 1.88
N GLN A 14 13.37 -8.80 1.73
CA GLN A 14 13.75 -7.78 2.71
C GLN A 14 12.84 -6.56 2.61
N ALA A 15 12.51 -6.13 1.39
CA ALA A 15 11.61 -5.01 1.19
C ALA A 15 10.23 -5.28 1.80
N ASP A 16 9.71 -6.48 1.62
CA ASP A 16 8.43 -6.89 2.21
C ASP A 16 8.43 -6.71 3.73
N ALA A 17 9.48 -7.19 4.39
CA ALA A 17 9.60 -7.06 5.84
C ALA A 17 9.67 -5.57 6.27
N GLU A 18 10.42 -4.75 5.54
CA GLU A 18 10.55 -3.32 5.84
C GLU A 18 9.24 -2.58 5.64
N VAL A 19 8.51 -2.89 4.57
CA VAL A 19 7.21 -2.28 4.29
C VAL A 19 6.22 -2.61 5.41
N ARG A 20 6.13 -3.88 5.81
CA ARG A 20 5.22 -4.29 6.88
C ARG A 20 5.55 -3.61 8.20
N ALA A 21 6.83 -3.51 8.54
CA ALA A 21 7.26 -2.85 9.78
C ALA A 21 6.92 -1.35 9.77
N ALA A 22 7.17 -0.67 8.64
CA ALA A 22 6.87 0.75 8.51
C ALA A 22 5.36 1.02 8.58
N LEU A 23 4.56 0.18 7.93
CA LEU A 23 3.10 0.28 7.98
C LEU A 23 2.60 0.14 9.42
N LEU A 24 3.08 -0.88 10.12
CA LEU A 24 2.66 -1.13 11.50
C LEU A 24 3.04 0.03 12.42
N GLU A 25 4.22 0.61 12.24
CA GLU A 25 4.68 1.75 13.02
C GLU A 25 3.71 2.94 12.90
N HIS A 26 3.08 3.10 11.76
CA HIS A 26 2.16 4.20 11.50
C HIS A 26 0.69 3.81 11.57
N GLY A 27 0.39 2.68 12.21
CA GLY A 27 -0.99 2.29 12.53
C GLY A 27 -1.72 1.49 11.47
N PHE A 28 -0.98 0.94 10.48
CA PHE A 28 -1.59 0.11 9.44
C PHE A 28 -1.24 -1.35 9.62
N ASP A 29 -2.26 -2.20 9.56
CA ASP A 29 -2.07 -3.65 9.50
C ASP A 29 -2.17 -4.13 8.05
N VAL A 30 -1.37 -5.11 7.68
CA VAL A 30 -1.50 -5.77 6.38
C VAL A 30 -2.55 -6.85 6.53
N VAL A 31 -3.68 -6.66 5.88
CA VAL A 31 -4.84 -7.56 6.01
C VAL A 31 -5.00 -8.50 4.81
N THR A 32 -4.37 -8.17 3.67
CA THR A 32 -4.40 -9.02 2.47
C THR A 32 -3.05 -9.00 1.79
N GLU A 33 -2.74 -10.08 1.08
CA GLU A 33 -1.56 -10.19 0.24
C GLU A 33 -1.96 -10.93 -1.03
N ILE A 34 -1.60 -10.35 -2.19
CA ILE A 34 -1.84 -10.97 -3.49
C ILE A 34 -0.51 -11.04 -4.22
N ASP A 35 -0.03 -12.26 -4.47
CA ASP A 35 1.18 -12.49 -5.26
C ASP A 35 0.78 -12.56 -6.73
N LEU A 36 0.87 -11.44 -7.44
CA LEU A 36 0.46 -11.36 -8.83
C LEU A 36 1.37 -12.17 -9.75
N ALA A 37 2.68 -12.16 -9.51
CA ALA A 37 3.60 -12.95 -10.32
C ALA A 37 3.25 -14.45 -10.25
N ALA A 38 2.95 -14.95 -9.05
CA ALA A 38 2.53 -16.34 -8.85
C ALA A 38 1.19 -16.62 -9.52
N THR A 39 0.25 -15.67 -9.41
CA THR A 39 -1.07 -15.79 -10.04
C THR A 39 -0.95 -15.92 -11.56
N PHE A 40 -0.12 -15.08 -12.19
CA PHE A 40 0.09 -15.13 -13.63
C PHE A 40 0.74 -16.44 -14.06
N LYS A 41 1.68 -16.95 -13.27
CA LYS A 41 2.32 -18.22 -13.56
C LYS A 41 1.33 -19.37 -13.51
N VAL A 42 0.52 -19.42 -12.46
CA VAL A 42 -0.46 -20.51 -12.28
C VAL A 42 -1.60 -20.43 -13.29
N LYS A 43 -2.13 -19.24 -13.54
CA LYS A 43 -3.31 -19.07 -14.39
C LYS A 43 -2.98 -18.99 -15.87
N LEU A 44 -1.84 -18.43 -16.24
CA LEU A 44 -1.52 -18.10 -17.63
C LEU A 44 -0.22 -18.73 -18.12
N GLY A 45 0.57 -19.36 -17.23
CA GLY A 45 1.88 -19.88 -17.59
C GLY A 45 2.90 -18.79 -17.92
N VAL A 46 2.64 -17.55 -17.46
CA VAL A 46 3.51 -16.41 -17.74
C VAL A 46 4.49 -16.22 -16.58
N GLU A 47 5.79 -16.12 -16.92
CA GLU A 47 6.85 -15.82 -15.96
C GLU A 47 7.14 -14.33 -15.98
N ARG A 48 7.34 -13.74 -14.81
CA ARG A 48 7.78 -12.36 -14.67
C ARG A 48 8.48 -12.16 -13.33
N PRO A 49 9.27 -11.07 -13.16
CA PRO A 49 9.86 -10.75 -11.86
C PRO A 49 8.81 -10.61 -10.77
N PRO A 50 9.18 -10.83 -9.50
CA PRO A 50 8.25 -10.71 -8.38
C PRO A 50 7.43 -9.42 -8.39
N LEU A 51 6.14 -9.57 -8.15
CA LEU A 51 5.19 -8.46 -8.08
C LEU A 51 4.08 -8.88 -7.14
N LYS A 52 3.83 -8.06 -6.11
CA LYS A 52 2.75 -8.37 -5.18
C LYS A 52 2.05 -7.11 -4.67
N ILE A 53 0.84 -7.31 -4.16
CA ILE A 53 0.03 -6.25 -3.57
C ILE A 53 -0.20 -6.59 -2.12
N LEU A 54 0.09 -5.65 -1.23
CA LEU A 54 -0.29 -5.73 0.18
C LEU A 54 -1.47 -4.78 0.41
N GLY A 55 -2.51 -5.25 1.07
CA GLY A 55 -3.61 -4.41 1.45
C GLY A 55 -3.42 -3.92 2.88
N ALA A 56 -3.24 -2.61 3.05
CA ALA A 56 -3.00 -1.99 4.35
C ALA A 56 -4.28 -1.34 4.87
N CYS A 57 -4.60 -1.57 6.14
CA CYS A 57 -5.81 -1.04 6.76
C CYS A 57 -5.51 -0.47 8.13
N ASN A 58 -6.01 0.74 8.38
CA ASN A 58 -6.11 1.28 9.72
C ASN A 58 -7.59 1.18 10.11
N ALA A 59 -7.90 0.31 11.07
CA ALA A 59 -9.30 0.01 11.43
C ALA A 59 -10.07 1.25 11.86
N GLU A 60 -9.43 2.17 12.57
CA GLU A 60 -10.08 3.38 13.03
C GLU A 60 -10.48 4.30 11.88
N PHE A 61 -9.58 4.52 10.92
CA PHE A 61 -9.89 5.30 9.73
C PHE A 61 -10.95 4.60 8.86
N ALA A 62 -10.85 3.29 8.73
CA ALA A 62 -11.83 2.51 7.97
C ALA A 62 -13.23 2.64 8.58
N TYR A 63 -13.32 2.57 9.90
CA TYR A 63 -14.58 2.72 10.59
C TYR A 63 -15.18 4.12 10.37
N GLN A 64 -14.37 5.17 10.49
CA GLN A 64 -14.80 6.54 10.23
C GLN A 64 -15.33 6.72 8.81
N ALA A 65 -14.66 6.14 7.85
CA ALA A 65 -15.07 6.22 6.44
C ALA A 65 -16.42 5.54 6.22
N VAL A 66 -16.62 4.37 6.78
CA VAL A 66 -17.86 3.60 6.64
C VAL A 66 -19.02 4.29 7.34
N LEU A 67 -18.76 5.03 8.41
CA LEU A 67 -19.81 5.82 9.09
C LEU A 67 -20.32 6.95 8.19
N VAL A 68 -19.46 7.52 7.34
CA VAL A 68 -19.88 8.53 6.37
C VAL A 68 -20.71 7.88 5.26
N ASP A 69 -20.19 6.80 4.68
CA ASP A 69 -20.84 6.07 3.60
C ASP A 69 -20.29 4.65 3.54
N PRO A 70 -21.14 3.61 3.72
CA PRO A 70 -20.66 2.23 3.64
C PRO A 70 -19.98 1.88 2.31
N SER A 71 -20.28 2.59 1.22
CA SER A 71 -19.63 2.36 -0.07
C SER A 71 -18.18 2.82 -0.07
N ALA A 72 -17.72 3.56 0.96
CA ALA A 72 -16.31 3.86 1.15
C ALA A 72 -15.48 2.59 1.30
N SER A 73 -16.11 1.47 1.62
CA SER A 73 -15.46 0.16 1.66
C SER A 73 -14.78 -0.21 0.34
N LEU A 74 -15.22 0.35 -0.78
CA LEU A 74 -14.57 0.14 -2.08
C LEU A 74 -13.15 0.71 -2.12
N ALA A 75 -12.81 1.65 -1.23
CA ALA A 75 -11.48 2.24 -1.13
C ALA A 75 -10.62 1.56 -0.04
N ILE A 76 -11.10 0.50 0.56
CA ILE A 76 -10.45 -0.21 1.66
C ILE A 76 -10.19 -1.65 1.23
N PRO A 77 -8.97 -2.19 1.41
CA PRO A 77 -7.78 -1.56 2.01
C PRO A 77 -7.02 -0.65 1.04
N CYS A 78 -6.07 0.13 1.56
CA CYS A 78 -5.12 0.88 0.73
C CYS A 78 -4.08 -0.09 0.18
N ASN A 79 -3.95 -0.13 -1.13
CA ASN A 79 -3.02 -1.05 -1.78
C ASN A 79 -1.60 -0.51 -1.80
N VAL A 80 -0.65 -1.38 -1.45
CA VAL A 80 0.78 -1.12 -1.53
C VAL A 80 1.37 -2.14 -2.50
N VAL A 81 1.93 -1.68 -3.61
CA VAL A 81 2.50 -2.54 -4.64
C VAL A 81 4.00 -2.65 -4.44
N LEU A 82 4.51 -3.88 -4.41
CA LEU A 82 5.94 -4.16 -4.38
C LEU A 82 6.33 -4.83 -5.69
N GLU A 83 7.25 -4.20 -6.41
CA GLU A 83 7.71 -4.69 -7.72
C GLU A 83 9.23 -4.82 -7.73
N ALA A 84 9.73 -6.01 -8.06
CA ALA A 84 11.17 -6.22 -8.22
C ALA A 84 11.67 -5.50 -9.47
N VAL A 85 12.68 -4.64 -9.32
CA VAL A 85 13.28 -3.88 -10.42
C VAL A 85 14.81 -3.91 -10.29
N ALA A 86 15.48 -4.63 -11.20
CA ALA A 86 16.94 -4.65 -11.29
C ALA A 86 17.65 -4.87 -9.95
N GLY A 87 17.21 -5.85 -9.16
CA GLY A 87 17.82 -6.20 -7.86
C GLY A 87 17.34 -5.36 -6.69
N ALA A 88 16.51 -4.37 -6.95
CA ALA A 88 15.87 -3.53 -5.93
C ALA A 88 14.36 -3.79 -5.91
N THR A 89 13.64 -3.07 -5.10
CA THR A 89 12.18 -3.19 -5.02
C THR A 89 11.54 -1.80 -5.03
N ARG A 90 10.67 -1.58 -6.01
CA ARG A 90 9.85 -0.36 -6.05
C ARG A 90 8.64 -0.58 -5.18
N VAL A 91 8.36 0.37 -4.29
CA VAL A 91 7.18 0.37 -3.43
C VAL A 91 6.31 1.55 -3.83
N THR A 92 5.08 1.27 -4.24
CA THR A 92 4.12 2.28 -4.68
C THR A 92 2.87 2.18 -3.83
N VAL A 93 2.45 3.29 -3.23
CA VAL A 93 1.27 3.34 -2.37
C VAL A 93 0.22 4.22 -3.03
N VAL A 94 -1.02 3.76 -3.06
CA VAL A 94 -2.12 4.57 -3.61
C VAL A 94 -2.32 5.83 -2.77
N ASP A 95 -2.61 6.94 -3.45
CA ASP A 95 -3.03 8.16 -2.76
C ASP A 95 -4.52 8.02 -2.40
N PRO A 96 -4.89 8.09 -1.11
CA PRO A 96 -6.29 7.95 -0.71
C PRO A 96 -7.23 8.95 -1.37
N HIS A 97 -6.73 10.12 -1.77
CA HIS A 97 -7.55 11.13 -2.47
C HIS A 97 -8.11 10.63 -3.80
N ASP A 98 -7.42 9.68 -4.43
CA ASP A 98 -7.87 9.10 -5.70
C ASP A 98 -9.02 8.13 -5.53
N LEU A 99 -9.20 7.60 -4.32
CA LEU A 99 -10.22 6.60 -4.00
C LEU A 99 -11.36 7.19 -3.19
N MET A 100 -11.06 8.12 -2.28
CA MET A 100 -12.04 8.77 -1.41
C MET A 100 -12.38 10.13 -2.00
N THR A 101 -13.24 10.12 -3.02
CA THR A 101 -13.57 11.33 -3.78
C THR A 101 -14.77 12.09 -3.24
N ASP A 102 -15.51 11.52 -2.29
CA ASP A 102 -16.61 12.20 -1.62
C ASP A 102 -16.04 13.36 -0.79
N VAL A 103 -16.67 14.54 -0.89
CA VAL A 103 -16.23 15.73 -0.16
C VAL A 103 -16.25 15.50 1.35
N ASP A 104 -17.17 14.69 1.85
CA ASP A 104 -17.28 14.39 3.29
C ASP A 104 -16.14 13.48 3.78
N LEU A 105 -15.37 12.86 2.87
CA LEU A 105 -14.21 12.04 3.19
C LEU A 105 -12.89 12.78 3.00
N ASN A 106 -12.92 14.04 2.60
CA ASN A 106 -11.71 14.77 2.22
C ASN A 106 -10.72 14.92 3.37
N GLU A 107 -11.19 15.27 4.56
CA GLU A 107 -10.30 15.39 5.74
C GLU A 107 -9.70 14.05 6.12
N LEU A 108 -10.49 13.00 6.07
CA LEU A 108 -10.01 11.65 6.36
C LEU A 108 -8.97 11.22 5.34
N ALA A 109 -9.21 11.47 4.06
CA ALA A 109 -8.25 11.18 3.00
C ALA A 109 -6.93 11.92 3.22
N ASN A 110 -6.98 13.20 3.65
CA ASN A 110 -5.79 13.97 3.97
C ASN A 110 -4.99 13.31 5.11
N GLU A 111 -5.68 12.88 6.15
CA GLU A 111 -5.03 12.26 7.32
C GLU A 111 -4.39 10.92 6.95
N VAL A 112 -5.09 10.09 6.20
CA VAL A 112 -4.57 8.80 5.75
C VAL A 112 -3.35 9.02 4.84
N ALA A 113 -3.44 9.97 3.89
CA ALA A 113 -2.32 10.29 3.00
C ALA A 113 -1.09 10.75 3.78
N THR A 114 -1.28 11.57 4.81
CA THR A 114 -0.18 12.02 5.67
C THR A 114 0.50 10.84 6.37
N ARG A 115 -0.29 9.88 6.88
CA ARG A 115 0.25 8.67 7.52
C ARG A 115 1.01 7.81 6.52
N LEU A 116 0.48 7.64 5.31
CA LEU A 116 1.13 6.84 4.27
C LEU A 116 2.42 7.52 3.79
N GLN A 117 2.45 8.84 3.70
CA GLN A 117 3.69 9.56 3.41
C GLN A 117 4.73 9.32 4.50
N ALA A 118 4.32 9.28 5.76
CA ALA A 118 5.22 8.97 6.88
C ALA A 118 5.78 7.54 6.77
N VAL A 119 4.98 6.59 6.29
CA VAL A 119 5.44 5.22 6.02
C VAL A 119 6.58 5.21 5.00
N ILE A 120 6.40 5.95 3.89
CA ILE A 120 7.43 6.07 2.85
C ILE A 120 8.72 6.68 3.44
N GLU A 121 8.60 7.75 4.21
CA GLU A 121 9.74 8.43 4.82
C GLU A 121 10.47 7.53 5.82
N THR A 122 9.73 6.74 6.59
CA THR A 122 10.32 5.79 7.53
C THR A 122 11.20 4.77 6.80
N MET A 123 10.73 4.23 5.67
CA MET A 123 11.52 3.30 4.88
C MET A 123 12.77 3.95 4.30
N GLN A 124 12.67 5.20 3.88
CA GLN A 124 13.81 5.94 3.33
C GLN A 124 14.87 6.23 4.38
N ARG A 125 14.48 6.46 5.63
CA ARG A 125 15.40 6.78 6.73
C ARG A 125 16.26 5.58 7.17
N VAL A 126 15.84 4.37 6.87
CA VAL A 126 16.60 3.16 7.20
C VAL A 126 17.90 3.06 6.43
N ARG A 127 18.09 3.85 5.38
CA ARG A 127 19.26 3.80 4.47
C ARG A 127 20.44 4.65 4.97
#